data_1e7d5448b43b1a2b6e42ae8ab12cd290
#
_entry.id   1e7d5448b43b1a2b6e42ae8ab12cd290
#
_cell.length_a   1.000
_cell.length_b   1.000
_cell.length_c   1.000
_cell.angle_alpha   90.00
_cell.angle_beta   90.00
_cell.angle_gamma   90.00
#
_symmetry.space_group_name_H-M   'P 1'
#
loop_
_entity.id
_entity.type
_entity.pdbx_description
1 polymer ?
#
loop_
_entity_poly.entity_id
_entity_poly.type
_entity_poly.pdbx_seq_one_letter_code
_entity_poly.pdbx_strand_id
1 'polypeptide(L)'
;MAEPKWLKDMNSDEYLKEDFDATGKSRYTVEGLKKEDPDWLDKAAEKTHAATGDDYVKLDSGLLTVNQINWMLRNTIGELTFVDDNNQFLWYNRPVDPNAKMKAKRVPAQVGNTMGEVHPDVRDVIPEAKKVVHALRTKEGGHDAVYMPVPTGNLRQLVLHYYKRVEDDEGNYAGIYEWVQDLYPLVKYFCETTGQKLVVDPDATTGATYRRNSDPDAQTGASTKAEAAAAEEEVKKETEPDTATGASQN
;
A
#
# COMPACT_ATOMS: atom_id res chain seq x y z
N MET A 1 0.14 6.26 12.62
CA MET A 1 1.06 6.22 11.46
C MET A 1 2.14 7.26 11.65
N ALA A 2 3.39 6.97 11.27
CA ALA A 2 4.42 8.01 11.25
C ALA A 2 4.36 8.71 9.90
N GLU A 3 3.52 9.68 9.85
CA GLU A 3 3.32 10.56 8.71
C GLU A 3 4.60 11.38 8.43
N PRO A 4 4.99 11.61 7.16
CA PRO A 4 6.09 12.50 6.85
C PRO A 4 5.91 13.88 7.51
N LYS A 5 6.99 14.44 8.02
CA LYS A 5 6.92 15.72 8.75
C LYS A 5 6.25 16.82 7.92
N TRP A 6 6.60 16.93 6.63
CA TRP A 6 6.03 17.94 5.73
C TRP A 6 4.51 17.77 5.55
N LEU A 7 4.00 16.55 5.59
CA LEU A 7 2.57 16.27 5.50
C LEU A 7 1.85 16.62 6.82
N LYS A 8 2.52 16.40 7.96
CA LYS A 8 2.02 16.85 9.27
C LYS A 8 1.96 18.37 9.40
N ASP A 9 2.96 19.04 8.83
CA ASP A 9 3.11 20.49 8.89
C ASP A 9 2.21 21.21 7.85
N MET A 10 1.35 20.48 7.14
CA MET A 10 0.37 21.06 6.22
C MET A 10 -0.61 21.95 7.00
N ASN A 11 -0.51 23.27 6.79
CA ASN A 11 -1.25 24.28 7.56
C ASN A 11 -2.62 24.65 6.96
N SER A 12 -2.95 24.08 5.81
CA SER A 12 -4.20 24.39 5.10
C SER A 12 -5.22 23.28 5.34
N ASP A 13 -6.43 23.64 5.71
CA ASP A 13 -7.56 22.72 5.81
C ASP A 13 -8.19 22.40 4.42
N GLU A 14 -7.55 22.81 3.32
CA GLU A 14 -8.03 22.57 1.97
C GLU A 14 -8.19 21.08 1.64
N TYR A 15 -7.35 20.22 2.25
CA TYR A 15 -7.46 18.76 2.09
C TYR A 15 -8.83 18.20 2.55
N LEU A 16 -9.51 18.89 3.49
CA LEU A 16 -10.83 18.46 3.93
C LEU A 16 -11.89 18.54 2.81
N LYS A 17 -11.62 19.36 1.78
CA LYS A 17 -12.47 19.52 0.62
C LYS A 17 -12.33 18.39 -0.41
N GLU A 18 -11.34 17.50 -0.27
CA GLU A 18 -11.23 16.32 -1.12
C GLU A 18 -12.51 15.48 -1.00
N ASP A 19 -13.16 15.30 -2.13
CA ASP A 19 -14.41 14.54 -2.21
C ASP A 19 -14.11 13.06 -2.44
N PHE A 20 -14.15 12.28 -1.38
CA PHE A 20 -13.92 10.84 -1.44
C PHE A 20 -15.13 10.05 -1.95
N ASP A 21 -16.30 10.65 -1.93
CA ASP A 21 -17.52 10.10 -2.51
C ASP A 21 -17.76 10.66 -3.91
N ALA A 22 -16.69 11.15 -4.53
CA ALA A 22 -16.72 11.94 -5.73
C ALA A 22 -17.74 11.47 -6.77
N THR A 23 -18.66 12.38 -7.08
CA THR A 23 -19.63 12.25 -8.16
C THR A 23 -19.19 12.99 -9.42
N GLY A 24 -18.00 13.63 -9.33
CA GLY A 24 -17.42 14.39 -10.42
C GLY A 24 -17.16 13.54 -11.66
N LYS A 25 -16.94 14.21 -12.78
CA LYS A 25 -16.55 13.58 -14.03
C LYS A 25 -15.05 13.71 -14.18
N SER A 26 -14.40 12.57 -14.30
CA SER A 26 -13.04 12.48 -14.76
C SER A 26 -13.02 12.25 -16.26
N ARG A 27 -11.91 12.63 -16.91
CA ARG A 27 -11.61 12.29 -18.30
C ARG A 27 -11.64 10.78 -18.56
N TYR A 28 -11.32 9.98 -17.53
CA TYR A 28 -11.15 8.53 -17.61
C TYR A 28 -12.26 7.74 -16.92
N THR A 29 -13.18 8.40 -16.22
CA THR A 29 -14.26 7.71 -15.51
C THR A 29 -15.28 7.15 -16.52
N VAL A 30 -15.68 5.91 -16.30
CA VAL A 30 -16.73 5.27 -17.11
C VAL A 30 -18.09 5.84 -16.70
N GLU A 31 -18.60 6.77 -17.50
CA GLU A 31 -19.84 7.47 -17.20
C GLU A 31 -21.08 6.56 -17.22
N GLY A 32 -22.06 6.92 -16.39
CA GLY A 32 -23.39 6.28 -16.40
C GLY A 32 -23.45 4.91 -15.74
N LEU A 33 -22.43 4.53 -14.99
CA LEU A 33 -22.44 3.37 -14.11
C LEU A 33 -22.54 3.82 -12.66
N LYS A 34 -23.32 3.09 -11.85
CA LYS A 34 -23.33 3.29 -10.41
C LYS A 34 -22.03 2.74 -9.82
N LYS A 35 -21.34 3.52 -9.01
CA LYS A 35 -20.04 3.14 -8.41
C LYS A 35 -20.17 1.94 -7.47
N GLU A 36 -21.29 1.83 -6.77
CA GLU A 36 -21.59 0.75 -5.82
C GLU A 36 -22.18 -0.51 -6.49
N ASP A 37 -22.23 -0.54 -7.81
CA ASP A 37 -22.74 -1.70 -8.54
C ASP A 37 -21.77 -2.88 -8.39
N PRO A 38 -22.19 -4.02 -7.80
CA PRO A 38 -21.31 -5.17 -7.60
C PRO A 38 -20.76 -5.75 -8.92
N ASP A 39 -21.46 -5.51 -10.04
CA ASP A 39 -21.07 -5.92 -11.38
C ASP A 39 -20.40 -4.76 -12.15
N TRP A 40 -19.93 -3.72 -11.45
CA TRP A 40 -19.38 -2.52 -12.06
C TRP A 40 -18.29 -2.84 -13.07
N LEU A 41 -17.35 -3.73 -12.72
CA LEU A 41 -16.21 -4.08 -13.57
C LEU A 41 -16.66 -4.70 -14.90
N ASP A 42 -17.58 -5.63 -14.86
CA ASP A 42 -18.09 -6.31 -16.06
C ASP A 42 -18.86 -5.34 -16.96
N LYS A 43 -19.72 -4.51 -16.38
CA LYS A 43 -20.47 -3.47 -17.11
C LYS A 43 -19.55 -2.39 -17.68
N ALA A 44 -18.52 -2.00 -16.96
CA ALA A 44 -17.52 -1.04 -17.43
C ALA A 44 -16.71 -1.62 -18.59
N ALA A 45 -16.28 -2.87 -18.47
CA ALA A 45 -15.54 -3.56 -19.53
C ALA A 45 -16.37 -3.70 -20.81
N GLU A 46 -17.65 -4.08 -20.71
CA GLU A 46 -18.56 -4.14 -21.83
C GLU A 46 -18.73 -2.77 -22.51
N LYS A 47 -19.02 -1.75 -21.69
CA LYS A 47 -19.25 -0.38 -22.19
C LYS A 47 -18.05 0.26 -22.86
N THR A 48 -16.86 -0.05 -22.40
CA THR A 48 -15.59 0.48 -22.93
C THR A 48 -14.99 -0.40 -24.03
N HIS A 49 -15.61 -1.55 -24.32
CA HIS A 49 -15.04 -2.56 -25.21
C HIS A 49 -13.60 -2.94 -24.78
N ALA A 50 -13.43 -3.17 -23.47
CA ALA A 50 -12.12 -3.41 -22.89
C ALA A 50 -11.45 -4.64 -23.52
N ALA A 51 -10.18 -4.51 -23.84
CA ALA A 51 -9.36 -5.65 -24.25
C ALA A 51 -9.26 -6.69 -23.14
N THR A 52 -9.37 -7.98 -23.49
CA THR A 52 -9.39 -9.09 -22.53
C THR A 52 -8.56 -10.28 -22.99
N GLY A 53 -8.19 -11.15 -22.09
CA GLY A 53 -7.58 -12.43 -22.42
C GLY A 53 -6.30 -12.29 -23.25
N ASP A 54 -6.33 -12.84 -24.46
CA ASP A 54 -5.20 -12.87 -25.38
C ASP A 54 -5.18 -11.69 -26.38
N ASP A 55 -6.06 -10.70 -26.19
CA ASP A 55 -6.00 -9.47 -26.96
C ASP A 55 -4.68 -8.75 -26.70
N TYR A 56 -4.06 -8.26 -27.79
CA TYR A 56 -2.80 -7.54 -27.70
C TYR A 56 -3.00 -6.08 -27.31
N VAL A 57 -2.14 -5.61 -26.42
CA VAL A 57 -2.03 -4.20 -26.02
C VAL A 57 -0.66 -3.70 -26.43
N LYS A 58 -0.63 -2.64 -27.26
CA LYS A 58 0.61 -1.93 -27.57
C LYS A 58 0.95 -0.97 -26.45
N LEU A 59 2.08 -1.18 -25.81
CA LEU A 59 2.68 -0.29 -24.82
C LEU A 59 3.78 0.54 -25.46
N ASP A 60 4.26 1.59 -24.81
CA ASP A 60 5.31 2.48 -25.33
C ASP A 60 6.59 1.73 -25.70
N SER A 61 6.94 0.71 -24.92
CA SER A 61 8.18 -0.05 -25.06
C SER A 61 7.96 -1.52 -25.45
N GLY A 62 6.76 -1.89 -25.91
CA GLY A 62 6.53 -3.29 -26.24
C GLY A 62 5.11 -3.67 -26.59
N LEU A 63 4.90 -4.96 -26.73
CA LEU A 63 3.62 -5.56 -27.08
C LEU A 63 3.36 -6.77 -26.15
N LEU A 64 2.25 -6.75 -25.44
CA LEU A 64 1.83 -7.81 -24.55
C LEU A 64 0.35 -8.13 -24.75
N THR A 65 -0.06 -9.34 -24.38
CA THR A 65 -1.49 -9.62 -24.21
C THR A 65 -1.95 -9.15 -22.84
N VAL A 66 -3.26 -8.95 -22.66
CA VAL A 66 -3.87 -8.65 -21.36
C VAL A 66 -3.53 -9.74 -20.33
N ASN A 67 -3.55 -11.02 -20.74
CA ASN A 67 -3.13 -12.13 -19.88
C ASN A 67 -1.68 -12.00 -19.42
N GLN A 68 -0.74 -11.65 -20.31
CA GLN A 68 0.67 -11.46 -19.96
C GLN A 68 0.84 -10.29 -18.97
N ILE A 69 0.15 -9.18 -19.19
CA ILE A 69 0.13 -8.05 -18.23
C ILE A 69 -0.37 -8.52 -16.86
N ASN A 70 -1.50 -9.23 -16.82
CA ASN A 70 -2.08 -9.74 -15.58
C ASN A 70 -1.12 -10.72 -14.87
N TRP A 71 -0.44 -11.60 -15.59
CA TRP A 71 0.53 -12.52 -14.99
C TRP A 71 1.73 -11.78 -14.40
N MET A 72 2.28 -10.81 -15.10
CA MET A 72 3.36 -9.96 -14.60
C MET A 72 2.94 -9.23 -13.31
N LEU A 73 1.78 -8.59 -13.33
CA LEU A 73 1.27 -7.82 -12.19
C LEU A 73 0.96 -8.69 -10.97
N ARG A 74 0.46 -9.93 -11.17
CA ARG A 74 0.25 -10.88 -10.07
C ARG A 74 1.53 -11.36 -9.41
N ASN A 75 2.64 -11.36 -10.15
CA ASN A 75 3.95 -11.80 -9.68
C ASN A 75 4.85 -10.62 -9.25
N THR A 76 4.33 -9.41 -9.25
CA THR A 76 5.06 -8.25 -8.73
C THR A 76 5.21 -8.36 -7.20
N ILE A 77 6.39 -8.00 -6.70
CA ILE A 77 6.61 -7.89 -5.27
C ILE A 77 5.78 -6.71 -4.74
N GLY A 78 4.90 -7.00 -3.79
CA GLY A 78 4.03 -6.00 -3.18
C GLY A 78 2.64 -5.95 -3.77
N GLU A 79 1.81 -5.23 -3.08
CA GLU A 79 0.43 -5.00 -3.43
C GLU A 79 0.32 -3.66 -4.15
N LEU A 80 -0.35 -3.65 -5.27
CA LEU A 80 -0.51 -2.47 -6.12
C LEU A 80 -1.96 -2.08 -6.18
N THR A 81 -2.21 -0.79 -6.13
CA THR A 81 -3.56 -0.22 -6.30
C THR A 81 -3.47 1.00 -7.22
N PHE A 82 -4.50 1.21 -8.00
CA PHE A 82 -4.69 2.44 -8.77
C PHE A 82 -6.04 3.06 -8.49
N VAL A 83 -6.00 4.35 -8.18
CA VAL A 83 -7.16 5.23 -7.97
C VAL A 83 -7.07 6.35 -8.98
N ASP A 84 -8.15 6.65 -9.70
CA ASP A 84 -8.16 7.69 -10.71
C ASP A 84 -8.20 9.12 -10.13
N ASP A 85 -8.18 10.10 -11.01
CA ASP A 85 -8.24 11.53 -10.65
C ASP A 85 -9.58 11.96 -10.03
N ASN A 86 -10.60 11.09 -10.09
CA ASN A 86 -11.91 11.26 -9.47
C ASN A 86 -12.08 10.47 -8.17
N ASN A 87 -10.98 10.04 -7.55
CA ASN A 87 -10.97 9.24 -6.33
C ASN A 87 -11.77 7.93 -6.43
N GLN A 88 -11.86 7.35 -7.64
CA GLN A 88 -12.47 6.06 -7.87
C GLN A 88 -11.42 4.96 -7.88
N PHE A 89 -11.65 3.90 -7.10
CA PHE A 89 -10.79 2.72 -7.04
C PHE A 89 -11.01 1.87 -8.30
N LEU A 90 -10.02 1.81 -9.19
CA LEU A 90 -10.19 1.17 -10.49
C LEU A 90 -9.50 -0.18 -10.61
N TRP A 91 -8.41 -0.39 -9.88
CA TRP A 91 -7.63 -1.61 -10.08
C TRP A 91 -6.73 -1.93 -8.88
N TYR A 92 -6.49 -3.22 -8.68
CA TYR A 92 -5.44 -3.74 -7.79
C TYR A 92 -4.90 -5.07 -8.33
N ASN A 93 -3.64 -5.42 -7.98
CA ASN A 93 -3.10 -6.71 -8.34
C ASN A 93 -3.62 -7.79 -7.37
N ARG A 94 -4.29 -8.80 -7.91
CA ARG A 94 -4.72 -9.94 -7.10
C ARG A 94 -3.53 -10.87 -6.85
N PRO A 95 -3.32 -11.37 -5.62
CA PRO A 95 -2.30 -12.39 -5.35
C PRO A 95 -2.52 -13.65 -6.22
N VAL A 96 -1.43 -14.34 -6.54
CA VAL A 96 -1.49 -15.64 -7.22
C VAL A 96 -2.22 -16.67 -6.35
N ASP A 97 -1.88 -16.71 -5.06
CA ASP A 97 -2.61 -17.48 -4.07
C ASP A 97 -3.86 -16.73 -3.63
N PRO A 98 -5.08 -17.25 -3.90
CA PRO A 98 -6.32 -16.58 -3.51
C PRO A 98 -6.51 -16.50 -1.98
N ASN A 99 -5.76 -17.29 -1.20
CA ASN A 99 -5.78 -17.28 0.26
C ASN A 99 -4.70 -16.38 0.86
N ALA A 100 -3.83 -15.78 0.04
CA ALA A 100 -2.81 -14.86 0.52
C ALA A 100 -3.46 -13.68 1.24
N LYS A 101 -2.95 -13.41 2.45
CA LYS A 101 -3.41 -12.25 3.23
C LYS A 101 -2.74 -10.98 2.67
N MET A 102 -3.55 -10.10 2.13
CA MET A 102 -3.11 -8.77 1.71
C MET A 102 -2.88 -7.86 2.93
N LYS A 103 -1.86 -7.01 2.87
CA LYS A 103 -1.58 -5.95 3.85
C LYS A 103 -2.59 -4.81 3.71
N ALA A 104 -2.82 -4.37 2.46
CA ALA A 104 -3.92 -3.50 2.11
C ALA A 104 -5.07 -4.37 1.57
N LYS A 105 -5.97 -4.78 2.46
CA LYS A 105 -7.05 -5.71 2.12
C LYS A 105 -7.95 -5.16 1.01
N ARG A 106 -8.05 -5.88 -0.10
CA ARG A 106 -8.89 -5.54 -1.26
C ARG A 106 -9.74 -6.75 -1.67
N VAL A 107 -10.93 -6.49 -2.18
CA VAL A 107 -11.83 -7.50 -2.73
C VAL A 107 -12.37 -7.05 -4.09
N PRO A 108 -12.70 -8.00 -5.01
CA PRO A 108 -13.15 -7.64 -6.36
C PRO A 108 -14.34 -6.70 -6.40
N ALA A 109 -15.28 -6.84 -5.47
CA ALA A 109 -16.48 -6.01 -5.39
C ALA A 109 -16.20 -4.53 -5.05
N GLN A 110 -14.97 -4.18 -4.65
CA GLN A 110 -14.58 -2.80 -4.39
C GLN A 110 -14.15 -2.04 -5.66
N VAL A 111 -13.88 -2.75 -6.76
CA VAL A 111 -13.50 -2.10 -8.02
C VAL A 111 -14.68 -1.29 -8.54
N GLY A 112 -14.44 -0.03 -8.84
CA GLY A 112 -15.48 0.94 -9.20
C GLY A 112 -15.96 1.82 -8.04
N ASN A 113 -15.74 1.42 -6.79
CA ASN A 113 -16.20 2.16 -5.64
C ASN A 113 -15.39 3.45 -5.41
N THR A 114 -15.96 4.34 -4.62
CA THR A 114 -15.30 5.58 -4.21
C THR A 114 -14.24 5.30 -3.14
N MET A 115 -13.31 6.23 -2.96
CA MET A 115 -12.33 6.14 -1.88
C MET A 115 -12.97 6.12 -0.49
N GLY A 116 -14.13 6.78 -0.31
CA GLY A 116 -14.89 6.73 0.94
C GLY A 116 -15.39 5.33 1.27
N GLU A 117 -15.79 4.55 0.27
CA GLU A 117 -16.31 3.21 0.48
C GLU A 117 -15.24 2.13 0.63
N VAL A 118 -14.08 2.29 -0.01
CA VAL A 118 -12.98 1.32 0.12
C VAL A 118 -12.17 1.49 1.40
N HIS A 119 -12.28 2.64 2.07
CA HIS A 119 -11.68 2.81 3.38
C HIS A 119 -12.68 2.36 4.45
N PRO A 120 -12.28 1.50 5.38
CA PRO A 120 -13.15 1.15 6.48
C PRO A 120 -13.55 2.42 7.24
N ASP A 121 -14.75 2.40 7.83
CA ASP A 121 -15.34 3.51 8.60
C ASP A 121 -14.57 3.77 9.92
N VAL A 122 -13.27 3.96 9.80
CA VAL A 122 -12.38 4.36 10.87
C VAL A 122 -12.22 5.86 10.75
N ARG A 123 -12.95 6.58 11.56
CA ARG A 123 -13.07 8.06 11.54
C ARG A 123 -11.72 8.81 11.47
N ASP A 124 -10.65 8.18 11.95
CA ASP A 124 -9.32 8.80 12.01
C ASP A 124 -8.50 8.58 10.72
N VAL A 125 -8.91 7.67 9.83
CA VAL A 125 -8.17 7.37 8.58
C VAL A 125 -8.54 8.32 7.45
N ILE A 126 -9.81 8.68 7.34
CA ILE A 126 -10.31 9.50 6.23
C ILE A 126 -9.59 10.85 6.16
N PRO A 127 -9.42 11.62 7.26
CA PRO A 127 -8.65 12.87 7.21
C PRO A 127 -7.22 12.69 6.72
N GLU A 128 -6.53 11.65 7.20
CA GLU A 128 -5.15 11.36 6.78
C GLU A 128 -5.08 10.94 5.30
N ALA A 129 -6.01 10.11 4.84
CA ALA A 129 -6.11 9.75 3.43
C ALA A 129 -6.41 10.98 2.56
N LYS A 130 -7.27 11.89 3.00
CA LYS A 130 -7.55 13.15 2.31
C LYS A 130 -6.31 14.04 2.20
N LYS A 131 -5.48 14.12 3.24
CA LYS A 131 -4.20 14.83 3.16
C LYS A 131 -3.28 14.27 2.09
N VAL A 132 -3.13 12.93 2.06
CA VAL A 132 -2.31 12.25 1.04
C VAL A 132 -2.82 12.56 -0.36
N VAL A 133 -4.11 12.40 -0.60
CA VAL A 133 -4.72 12.67 -1.90
C VAL A 133 -4.53 14.12 -2.30
N HIS A 134 -4.82 15.06 -1.40
CA HIS A 134 -4.65 16.49 -1.65
C HIS A 134 -3.21 16.86 -1.97
N ALA A 135 -2.27 16.41 -1.15
CA ALA A 135 -0.85 16.66 -1.35
C ALA A 135 -0.35 16.18 -2.72
N LEU A 136 -0.77 14.97 -3.13
CA LEU A 136 -0.40 14.40 -4.42
C LEU A 136 -1.12 15.08 -5.58
N ARG A 137 -2.38 15.46 -5.42
CA ARG A 137 -3.15 16.18 -6.44
C ARG A 137 -2.58 17.55 -6.73
N THR A 138 -2.19 18.29 -5.69
CA THR A 138 -1.70 19.66 -5.79
C THR A 138 -0.19 19.78 -5.94
N LYS A 139 0.57 18.69 -5.74
CA LYS A 139 2.03 18.69 -5.56
C LYS A 139 2.45 19.63 -4.41
N GLU A 140 1.73 19.60 -3.29
CA GLU A 140 2.02 20.39 -2.11
C GLU A 140 3.52 20.36 -1.76
N GLY A 141 4.15 21.51 -1.61
CA GLY A 141 5.59 21.63 -1.37
C GLY A 141 6.51 21.00 -2.43
N GLY A 142 6.00 20.73 -3.64
CA GLY A 142 6.72 20.06 -4.72
C GLY A 142 6.80 18.54 -4.58
N HIS A 143 6.08 17.96 -3.61
CA HIS A 143 6.07 16.51 -3.38
C HIS A 143 5.12 15.79 -4.34
N ASP A 144 5.60 14.74 -4.96
CA ASP A 144 4.85 13.87 -5.86
C ASP A 144 4.74 12.43 -5.37
N ALA A 145 5.26 12.15 -4.17
CA ALA A 145 5.18 10.87 -3.52
C ALA A 145 5.13 10.99 -1.99
N VAL A 146 4.45 10.06 -1.36
CA VAL A 146 4.33 9.94 0.10
C VAL A 146 4.73 8.54 0.53
N TYR A 147 5.60 8.45 1.53
CA TYR A 147 5.99 7.19 2.18
C TYR A 147 5.37 7.15 3.56
N MET A 148 4.49 6.19 3.79
CA MET A 148 3.79 6.03 5.07
C MET A 148 4.08 4.64 5.65
N PRO A 149 5.06 4.52 6.55
CA PRO A 149 5.28 3.27 7.26
C PRO A 149 4.13 3.03 8.26
N VAL A 150 3.60 1.82 8.25
CA VAL A 150 2.55 1.39 9.17
C VAL A 150 3.20 0.70 10.38
N PRO A 151 3.00 1.22 11.60
CA PRO A 151 3.50 0.57 12.79
C PRO A 151 2.75 -0.74 13.03
N THR A 152 3.49 -1.84 13.01
CA THR A 152 2.92 -3.18 13.26
C THR A 152 3.13 -3.67 14.68
N GLY A 153 4.01 -2.99 15.44
CA GLY A 153 4.47 -3.47 16.75
C GLY A 153 5.44 -4.65 16.67
N ASN A 154 5.75 -5.12 15.47
CA ASN A 154 6.64 -6.24 15.23
C ASN A 154 7.97 -5.75 14.63
N LEU A 155 9.09 -5.97 15.31
CA LEU A 155 10.42 -5.56 14.84
C LEU A 155 10.89 -6.28 13.57
N ARG A 156 10.23 -7.37 13.20
CA ARG A 156 10.51 -8.15 11.97
C ARG A 156 9.51 -7.83 10.85
N GLN A 157 8.81 -6.73 10.96
CA GLN A 157 7.86 -6.29 9.96
C GLN A 157 7.95 -4.78 9.78
N LEU A 158 8.15 -4.35 8.54
CA LEU A 158 8.09 -2.95 8.14
C LEU A 158 7.15 -2.83 6.94
N VAL A 159 5.86 -2.67 7.21
CA VAL A 159 4.88 -2.42 6.16
C VAL A 159 4.97 -0.96 5.76
N LEU A 160 5.27 -0.74 4.49
CA LEU A 160 5.34 0.58 3.89
C LEU A 160 4.21 0.74 2.88
N HIS A 161 3.43 1.79 3.01
CA HIS A 161 2.56 2.30 1.96
C HIS A 161 3.31 3.42 1.23
N TYR A 162 3.50 3.24 -0.05
CA TYR A 162 4.08 4.23 -0.95
C TYR A 162 2.99 4.71 -1.89
N TYR A 163 2.67 5.98 -1.82
CA TYR A 163 1.71 6.63 -2.70
C TYR A 163 2.46 7.51 -3.67
N LYS A 164 2.16 7.39 -4.94
CA LYS A 164 2.78 8.19 -6.00
C LYS A 164 1.71 8.83 -6.86
N ARG A 165 1.86 10.13 -7.08
CA ARG A 165 1.11 10.85 -8.10
C ARG A 165 1.38 10.21 -9.46
N VAL A 166 0.32 9.95 -10.21
CA VAL A 166 0.36 9.58 -11.62
C VAL A 166 -0.01 10.79 -12.44
N GLU A 167 0.72 11.02 -13.52
CA GLU A 167 0.47 12.11 -14.46
C GLU A 167 0.22 11.54 -15.86
N ASP A 168 -0.60 12.24 -16.62
CA ASP A 168 -0.71 11.98 -18.05
C ASP A 168 0.49 12.58 -18.83
N ASP A 169 0.53 12.40 -20.14
CA ASP A 169 1.63 12.87 -20.98
C ASP A 169 1.76 14.41 -21.01
N GLU A 170 0.70 15.11 -20.65
CA GLU A 170 0.67 16.56 -20.50
C GLU A 170 1.05 17.05 -19.09
N GLY A 171 1.31 16.14 -18.15
CA GLY A 171 1.68 16.43 -16.77
C GLY A 171 0.48 16.74 -15.84
N ASN A 172 -0.74 16.48 -16.30
CA ASN A 172 -1.92 16.64 -15.45
C ASN A 172 -2.06 15.45 -14.48
N TYR A 173 -2.68 15.72 -13.35
CA TYR A 173 -2.98 14.66 -12.39
C TYR A 173 -3.97 13.65 -12.98
N ALA A 174 -3.54 12.40 -13.07
CA ALA A 174 -4.33 11.28 -13.60
C ALA A 174 -4.75 10.28 -12.51
N GLY A 175 -4.24 10.43 -11.29
CA GLY A 175 -4.58 9.54 -10.19
C GLY A 175 -3.44 9.27 -9.23
N ILE A 176 -3.62 8.23 -8.43
CA ILE A 176 -2.63 7.75 -7.45
C ILE A 176 -2.34 6.28 -7.70
N TYR A 177 -1.06 5.98 -7.77
CA TYR A 177 -0.53 4.63 -7.67
C TYR A 177 -0.13 4.37 -6.21
N GLU A 178 -0.62 3.29 -5.63
CA GLU A 178 -0.23 2.82 -4.31
C GLU A 178 0.56 1.52 -4.45
N TRP A 179 1.66 1.42 -3.70
CA TRP A 179 2.42 0.21 -3.52
C TRP A 179 2.57 -0.09 -2.03
N VAL A 180 2.18 -1.30 -1.62
CA VAL A 180 2.25 -1.75 -0.23
C VAL A 180 3.16 -2.96 -0.14
N GLN A 181 4.17 -2.87 0.72
CA GLN A 181 5.17 -3.92 0.86
C GLN A 181 5.67 -4.04 2.28
N ASP A 182 5.85 -5.27 2.75
CA ASP A 182 6.69 -5.55 3.90
C ASP A 182 8.17 -5.54 3.47
N LEU A 183 8.90 -4.54 3.89
CA LEU A 183 10.30 -4.37 3.52
C LEU A 183 11.28 -5.21 4.35
N TYR A 184 10.84 -5.75 5.49
CA TYR A 184 11.74 -6.47 6.38
C TYR A 184 12.41 -7.69 5.72
N PRO A 185 11.71 -8.54 4.93
CA PRO A 185 12.37 -9.64 4.25
C PRO A 185 13.50 -9.21 3.31
N LEU A 186 13.33 -8.09 2.60
CA LEU A 186 14.35 -7.54 1.71
C LEU A 186 15.54 -6.99 2.50
N VAL A 187 15.29 -6.29 3.59
CA VAL A 187 16.33 -5.75 4.47
C VAL A 187 17.09 -6.90 5.15
N LYS A 188 16.40 -7.94 5.61
CA LYS A 188 17.03 -9.15 6.15
C LYS A 188 17.96 -9.79 5.11
N TYR A 189 17.46 -10.03 3.90
CA TYR A 189 18.25 -10.58 2.80
C TYR A 189 19.50 -9.72 2.50
N PHE A 190 19.34 -8.40 2.48
CA PHE A 190 20.47 -7.47 2.31
C PHE A 190 21.51 -7.65 3.40
N CYS A 191 21.10 -7.68 4.67
CA CYS A 191 22.02 -7.86 5.80
C CYS A 191 22.76 -9.20 5.73
N GLU A 192 22.06 -10.30 5.44
CA GLU A 192 22.65 -11.62 5.28
C GLU A 192 23.67 -11.68 4.14
N THR A 193 23.34 -11.06 3.01
CA THR A 193 24.20 -11.08 1.81
C THR A 193 25.43 -10.19 1.96
N THR A 194 25.31 -9.08 2.68
CA THR A 194 26.42 -8.11 2.85
C THR A 194 27.20 -8.28 4.14
N GLY A 195 26.80 -9.20 5.03
CA GLY A 195 27.41 -9.38 6.35
C GLY A 195 27.13 -8.23 7.33
N GLN A 196 26.13 -7.40 7.05
CA GLN A 196 25.72 -6.30 7.92
C GLN A 196 24.68 -6.75 8.94
N LYS A 197 24.53 -5.99 10.01
CA LYS A 197 23.53 -6.24 11.06
C LYS A 197 22.68 -4.99 11.27
N LEU A 198 21.36 -5.19 11.48
CA LEU A 198 20.50 -4.16 12.02
C LEU A 198 20.73 -4.05 13.52
N VAL A 199 20.90 -2.83 14.01
CA VAL A 199 21.04 -2.53 15.43
C VAL A 199 19.91 -1.59 15.80
N VAL A 200 19.25 -1.87 16.92
CA VAL A 200 18.26 -0.95 17.46
C VAL A 200 19.00 0.29 17.98
N ASP A 201 18.60 1.45 17.48
CA ASP A 201 19.04 2.73 18.02
C ASP A 201 18.14 3.08 19.21
N PRO A 202 18.67 3.07 20.46
CA PRO A 202 17.86 3.35 21.64
C PRO A 202 17.37 4.79 21.72
N ASP A 203 18.03 5.71 20.99
CA ASP A 203 17.71 7.13 20.97
C ASP A 203 16.79 7.50 19.79
N ALA A 204 16.47 6.55 18.91
CA ALA A 204 15.60 6.79 17.79
C ALA A 204 14.15 7.08 18.25
N THR A 205 13.63 8.24 17.84
CA THR A 205 12.29 8.69 18.19
C THR A 205 11.26 8.42 17.08
N THR A 206 11.60 7.60 16.10
CA THR A 206 10.78 7.43 14.89
C THR A 206 9.55 6.62 15.17
N GLY A 207 9.12 6.01 16.01
CA GLY A 207 7.86 5.29 16.28
C GLY A 207 7.12 4.69 15.08
N ALA A 208 7.72 4.73 13.89
CA ALA A 208 7.08 4.33 12.65
C ALA A 208 6.83 2.82 12.56
N THR A 209 7.74 2.04 13.10
CA THR A 209 7.70 0.57 13.02
C THR A 209 7.54 -0.09 14.37
N TYR A 210 7.62 0.68 15.44
CA TYR A 210 7.67 0.17 16.79
C TYR A 210 6.90 1.05 17.76
N ARG A 211 5.83 0.52 18.34
CA ARG A 211 5.15 1.10 19.50
C ARG A 211 5.17 0.09 20.64
N ARG A 212 6.06 0.30 21.60
CA ARG A 212 5.95 -0.39 22.88
C ARG A 212 4.62 0.00 23.53
N ASN A 213 3.76 -0.97 23.85
CA ASN A 213 2.50 -0.79 24.53
C ASN A 213 1.37 -0.08 23.75
N SER A 214 1.38 -0.06 22.43
CA SER A 214 0.20 0.34 21.67
C SER A 214 -0.77 -0.82 21.54
N ASP A 215 -2.06 -0.52 21.61
CA ASP A 215 -3.09 -1.47 21.21
C ASP A 215 -2.90 -1.86 19.72
N PRO A 216 -3.33 -3.08 19.33
CA PRO A 216 -3.22 -3.51 17.95
C PRO A 216 -3.80 -2.45 17.02
N ASP A 217 -3.09 -2.17 15.91
CA ASP A 217 -3.59 -1.26 14.90
C ASP A 217 -4.84 -1.88 14.26
N ALA A 218 -6.00 -1.34 14.62
CA ALA A 218 -7.28 -1.80 14.11
C ALA A 218 -7.41 -1.64 12.58
N GLN A 219 -6.54 -0.85 11.97
CA GLN A 219 -6.58 -0.54 10.54
C GLN A 219 -5.90 -1.58 9.67
N THR A 220 -4.86 -2.23 10.18
CA THR A 220 -4.07 -3.17 9.39
C THR A 220 -4.38 -4.63 9.70
N GLY A 221 -5.14 -4.91 10.76
CA GLY A 221 -5.27 -6.27 11.29
C GLY A 221 -3.94 -6.87 11.73
N ALA A 222 -2.96 -6.00 11.99
CA ALA A 222 -1.63 -6.39 12.42
C ALA A 222 -1.66 -6.84 13.88
N SER A 223 -0.74 -7.68 14.19
CA SER A 223 -0.42 -8.42 15.41
C SER A 223 -1.13 -8.02 16.71
N THR A 224 -1.72 -9.01 17.32
CA THR A 224 -2.19 -8.93 18.70
C THR A 224 -1.01 -8.74 19.67
N LYS A 225 -1.26 -8.25 20.91
CA LYS A 225 -0.22 -8.17 21.97
C LYS A 225 0.55 -9.49 22.16
N ALA A 226 -0.13 -10.62 21.96
CA ALA A 226 0.46 -11.95 22.07
C ALA A 226 1.44 -12.25 20.92
N GLU A 227 1.12 -11.84 19.70
CA GLU A 227 1.99 -12.00 18.53
C GLU A 227 3.21 -11.07 18.63
N ALA A 228 3.05 -9.85 19.12
CA ALA A 228 4.14 -8.93 19.38
C ALA A 228 5.11 -9.46 20.45
N ALA A 229 4.58 -10.02 21.54
CA ALA A 229 5.38 -10.64 22.60
C ALA A 229 6.10 -11.91 22.11
N ALA A 230 5.46 -12.74 21.30
CA ALA A 230 6.08 -13.92 20.69
C ALA A 230 7.21 -13.53 19.73
N ALA A 231 7.04 -12.47 18.94
CA ALA A 231 8.09 -11.95 18.06
C ALA A 231 9.30 -11.40 18.84
N GLU A 232 9.08 -10.72 19.98
CA GLU A 232 10.17 -10.28 20.86
C GLU A 232 10.94 -11.46 21.49
N GLU A 233 10.24 -12.53 21.88
CA GLU A 233 10.87 -13.72 22.45
C GLU A 233 11.68 -14.48 21.41
N GLU A 234 11.21 -14.56 20.17
CA GLU A 234 11.95 -15.15 19.05
C GLU A 234 13.21 -14.35 18.70
N VAL A 235 13.12 -13.00 18.71
CA VAL A 235 14.29 -12.12 18.49
C VAL A 235 15.34 -12.36 19.57
N LYS A 236 14.94 -12.52 20.84
CA LYS A 236 15.87 -12.80 21.94
C LYS A 236 16.56 -14.16 21.76
N LYS A 237 15.83 -15.20 21.34
CA LYS A 237 16.41 -16.53 21.08
C LYS A 237 17.44 -16.56 19.95
N GLU A 238 17.23 -15.74 18.90
CA GLU A 238 18.19 -15.66 17.79
C GLU A 238 19.42 -14.79 18.10
N THR A 239 19.36 -13.92 19.10
CA THR A 239 20.48 -13.05 19.51
C THR A 239 21.33 -13.63 20.64
N GLU A 240 20.91 -14.69 21.30
CA GLU A 240 21.76 -15.40 22.24
C GLU A 240 22.84 -16.19 21.47
N PRO A 241 24.13 -16.02 21.82
CA PRO A 241 25.20 -16.78 21.18
C PRO A 241 25.03 -18.26 21.52
N ASP A 242 25.12 -19.11 20.53
CA ASP A 242 25.08 -20.57 20.66
C ASP A 242 26.28 -21.02 21.51
N THR A 243 26.07 -21.23 22.79
CA THR A 243 27.10 -21.64 23.76
C THR A 243 27.34 -23.15 23.79
N ALA A 244 26.90 -23.86 22.74
CA ALA A 244 27.12 -25.31 22.59
C ALA A 244 28.36 -25.64 21.74
N THR A 245 29.53 -25.17 22.12
CA THR A 245 30.76 -25.85 21.71
C THR A 245 31.07 -26.95 22.69
N GLY A 246 30.46 -28.09 22.50
CA GLY A 246 30.90 -29.33 23.13
C GLY A 246 32.27 -29.73 22.64
N ALA A 247 33.28 -29.44 23.41
CA ALA A 247 34.59 -30.05 23.25
C ALA A 247 34.47 -31.57 23.47
N SER A 248 34.52 -32.35 22.43
CA SER A 248 34.79 -33.77 22.53
C SER A 248 36.28 -33.98 22.44
N GLN A 249 36.89 -34.21 23.59
CA GLN A 249 38.18 -34.92 23.66
C GLN A 249 37.88 -36.41 23.55
N ASN A 250 38.40 -37.06 22.53
CA ASN A 250 39.22 -38.27 22.51
C ASN A 250 39.46 -38.70 21.09
#